data_3265c9d62550b87d9c1abee472c66a93
#
_entry.id   3265c9d62550b87d9c1abee472c66a93
#
_cell.length_a   1.000
_cell.length_b   1.000
_cell.length_c   1.000
_cell.angle_alpha   90.00
_cell.angle_beta   90.00
_cell.angle_gamma   90.00
#
_symmetry.space_group_name_H-M   'P 1'
#
loop_
_entity.id
_entity.type
_entity.pdbx_description
1 polymer ?
#
loop_
_entity_poly.entity_id
_entity_poly.type
_entity_poly.pdbx_seq_one_letter_code
_entity_poly.pdbx_strand_id
1 'polypeptide(L)'
;APAMNQAMWGNPSTQQNCTTLANRGVHLFGPGAGLQACGETGLGRMLDVDEIVTQAADLFTSGILAGTHVLITAGPTREAIDPVRFITNHSSGKQGYALATAAIEAGARVTIVSGPTHLALPDRANCVFVTSTNEMYNAVQQAIQDVDIFIGVAAVADYRPVTISEQKIKKSAAPSNNGITLELVENPDIIASVANSEPKPFTVGFAAETENIIEYARQKLVAKNLDMIIANDVGDDDIGFNSDQNRTTILWPDRTQEIPIMSKSAMASRIIELIAETVENND
;
A
#
# COMPACT_ATOMS: atom_id res chain seq x y z
N ALA A 1 -30.26 1.59 3.93
CA ALA A 1 -30.20 3.00 4.32
C ALA A 1 -31.61 3.58 4.29
N PRO A 2 -32.16 4.08 5.42
CA PRO A 2 -33.49 4.67 5.46
C PRO A 2 -33.52 6.06 4.82
N ALA A 3 -34.65 6.34 4.13
CA ALA A 3 -34.91 7.63 3.51
C ALA A 3 -36.39 7.96 3.63
N MET A 4 -36.74 9.01 4.39
CA MET A 4 -38.11 9.45 4.62
C MET A 4 -38.11 10.88 5.15
N ASN A 5 -39.28 11.49 5.25
CA ASN A 5 -39.39 12.80 5.87
C ASN A 5 -39.21 12.72 7.41
N GLN A 6 -38.84 13.85 8.04
CA GLN A 6 -38.49 13.85 9.47
C GLN A 6 -39.66 13.43 10.37
N ALA A 7 -40.92 13.76 10.03
CA ALA A 7 -42.06 13.35 10.80
C ALA A 7 -42.31 11.84 10.71
N MET A 8 -42.07 11.23 9.54
CA MET A 8 -42.11 9.79 9.37
C MET A 8 -40.98 9.12 10.14
N TRP A 9 -39.76 9.68 10.08
CA TRP A 9 -38.63 9.15 10.84
C TRP A 9 -38.89 9.20 12.35
N GLY A 10 -39.36 10.33 12.87
CA GLY A 10 -39.66 10.50 14.28
C GLY A 10 -40.92 9.73 14.79
N ASN A 11 -41.65 9.06 13.90
CA ASN A 11 -42.83 8.30 14.28
C ASN A 11 -42.45 7.10 15.18
N PRO A 12 -43.13 6.91 16.34
CA PRO A 12 -42.83 5.80 17.24
C PRO A 12 -42.84 4.41 16.59
N SER A 13 -43.76 4.18 15.62
CA SER A 13 -43.80 2.90 14.89
C SER A 13 -42.59 2.69 14.00
N THR A 14 -42.08 3.76 13.37
CA THR A 14 -40.85 3.69 12.56
C THR A 14 -39.64 3.36 13.44
N GLN A 15 -39.51 4.05 14.60
CA GLN A 15 -38.42 3.79 15.55
C GLN A 15 -38.48 2.36 16.11
N GLN A 16 -39.68 1.86 16.42
CA GLN A 16 -39.89 0.48 16.86
C GLN A 16 -39.48 -0.52 15.78
N ASN A 17 -39.82 -0.27 14.52
CA ASN A 17 -39.41 -1.11 13.38
C ASN A 17 -37.89 -1.10 13.20
N CYS A 18 -37.21 0.04 13.30
CA CYS A 18 -35.75 0.15 13.25
C CYS A 18 -35.11 -0.66 14.38
N THR A 19 -35.61 -0.55 15.60
CA THR A 19 -35.14 -1.36 16.73
C THR A 19 -35.31 -2.86 16.47
N THR A 20 -36.46 -3.26 15.93
CA THR A 20 -36.73 -4.66 15.58
C THR A 20 -35.77 -5.18 14.53
N LEU A 21 -35.47 -4.39 13.50
CA LEU A 21 -34.51 -4.74 12.46
C LEU A 21 -33.09 -4.87 13.04
N ALA A 22 -32.66 -3.89 13.84
CA ALA A 22 -31.35 -3.93 14.51
C ALA A 22 -31.20 -5.17 15.39
N ASN A 23 -32.22 -5.53 16.19
CA ASN A 23 -32.21 -6.73 17.02
C ASN A 23 -32.18 -8.05 16.21
N ARG A 24 -32.52 -7.99 14.93
CA ARG A 24 -32.40 -9.12 13.99
C ARG A 24 -31.06 -9.15 13.25
N GLY A 25 -30.12 -8.28 13.60
CA GLY A 25 -28.81 -8.19 12.98
C GLY A 25 -28.79 -7.39 11.66
N VAL A 26 -29.85 -6.62 11.35
CA VAL A 26 -29.84 -5.73 10.19
C VAL A 26 -29.11 -4.44 10.54
N HIS A 27 -28.07 -4.13 9.78
CA HIS A 27 -27.34 -2.87 9.91
C HIS A 27 -28.10 -1.73 9.23
N LEU A 28 -28.31 -0.63 9.97
CA LEU A 28 -29.02 0.55 9.50
C LEU A 28 -28.03 1.70 9.33
N PHE A 29 -27.78 2.11 8.09
CA PHE A 29 -26.90 3.25 7.77
C PHE A 29 -27.73 4.52 7.62
N GLY A 30 -27.56 5.47 8.52
CA GLY A 30 -28.34 6.69 8.60
C GLY A 30 -29.70 6.52 9.32
N PRO A 31 -30.66 7.44 9.05
CA PRO A 31 -30.61 8.51 8.06
C PRO A 31 -29.73 9.68 8.50
N GLY A 32 -29.28 10.47 7.51
CA GLY A 32 -28.62 11.75 7.74
C GLY A 32 -29.59 12.88 8.03
N ALA A 33 -29.06 14.01 8.49
CA ALA A 33 -29.79 15.27 8.61
C ALA A 33 -29.61 16.12 7.34
N GLY A 34 -30.63 16.86 6.96
CA GLY A 34 -30.51 17.79 5.82
C GLY A 34 -31.87 18.21 5.24
N LEU A 35 -31.81 18.96 4.15
CA LEU A 35 -32.98 19.36 3.39
C LEU A 35 -33.61 18.15 2.70
N GLN A 36 -34.90 17.97 2.85
CA GLN A 36 -35.70 16.88 2.30
C GLN A 36 -36.47 17.33 1.08
N ALA A 37 -36.97 16.39 0.28
CA ALA A 37 -37.74 16.69 -0.94
C ALA A 37 -39.03 17.51 -0.68
N CYS A 38 -39.59 17.43 0.54
CA CYS A 38 -40.74 18.22 0.96
C CYS A 38 -40.39 19.67 1.39
N GLY A 39 -39.11 20.08 1.36
CA GLY A 39 -38.64 21.39 1.77
C GLY A 39 -38.37 21.53 3.26
N GLU A 40 -38.60 20.49 4.07
CA GLU A 40 -38.27 20.46 5.50
C GLU A 40 -36.80 20.12 5.74
N THR A 41 -36.23 20.55 6.85
CA THR A 41 -34.86 20.25 7.26
C THR A 41 -34.90 19.46 8.57
N GLY A 42 -34.23 18.29 8.58
CA GLY A 42 -34.15 17.43 9.74
C GLY A 42 -33.62 16.05 9.45
N LEU A 43 -33.71 15.13 10.40
CA LEU A 43 -33.36 13.72 10.25
C LEU A 43 -34.34 13.01 9.30
N GLY A 44 -33.84 12.15 8.44
CA GLY A 44 -34.63 11.37 7.50
C GLY A 44 -34.10 11.37 6.08
N ARG A 45 -33.13 12.25 5.75
CA ARG A 45 -32.45 12.25 4.45
C ARG A 45 -31.62 10.97 4.32
N MET A 46 -31.65 10.34 3.15
CA MET A 46 -30.70 9.27 2.83
C MET A 46 -29.27 9.79 2.93
N LEU A 47 -28.36 9.00 3.47
CA LEU A 47 -26.92 9.27 3.42
C LEU A 47 -26.44 9.41 1.99
N ASP A 48 -25.37 10.17 1.77
CA ASP A 48 -24.70 10.22 0.49
C ASP A 48 -24.05 8.85 0.18
N VAL A 49 -23.87 8.56 -1.12
CA VAL A 49 -23.41 7.22 -1.56
C VAL A 49 -22.07 6.84 -0.91
N ASP A 50 -21.15 7.79 -0.84
CA ASP A 50 -19.82 7.57 -0.26
C ASP A 50 -19.89 7.22 1.25
N GLU A 51 -20.81 7.85 1.99
CA GLU A 51 -21.05 7.53 3.40
C GLU A 51 -21.63 6.11 3.57
N ILE A 52 -22.55 5.70 2.69
CA ILE A 52 -23.12 4.35 2.71
C ILE A 52 -22.04 3.30 2.39
N VAL A 53 -21.22 3.56 1.38
CA VAL A 53 -20.10 2.68 1.00
C VAL A 53 -19.12 2.55 2.16
N THR A 54 -18.75 3.66 2.80
CA THR A 54 -17.85 3.66 3.95
C THR A 54 -18.40 2.83 5.11
N GLN A 55 -19.65 3.08 5.52
CA GLN A 55 -20.29 2.33 6.62
C GLN A 55 -20.46 0.84 6.28
N ALA A 56 -20.74 0.52 5.01
CA ALA A 56 -20.81 -0.87 4.58
C ALA A 56 -19.43 -1.55 4.63
N ALA A 57 -18.37 -0.88 4.20
CA ALA A 57 -17.01 -1.40 4.24
C ALA A 57 -16.54 -1.65 5.68
N ASP A 58 -16.92 -0.78 6.62
CA ASP A 58 -16.58 -0.92 8.05
C ASP A 58 -17.14 -2.20 8.69
N LEU A 59 -18.22 -2.77 8.16
CA LEU A 59 -18.74 -4.07 8.61
C LEU A 59 -17.82 -5.26 8.29
N PHE A 60 -16.95 -5.10 7.31
CA PHE A 60 -16.01 -6.14 6.87
C PHE A 60 -14.59 -5.91 7.41
N THR A 61 -14.39 -4.84 8.19
CA THR A 61 -13.10 -4.56 8.81
C THR A 61 -12.85 -5.57 9.94
N SER A 62 -11.73 -6.32 9.87
CA SER A 62 -11.39 -7.32 10.90
C SER A 62 -10.97 -6.70 12.23
N GLY A 63 -10.46 -5.48 12.18
CA GLY A 63 -9.99 -4.74 13.36
C GLY A 63 -8.66 -5.22 13.95
N ILE A 64 -8.00 -6.22 13.33
CA ILE A 64 -6.72 -6.78 13.84
C ILE A 64 -5.56 -5.78 13.85
N LEU A 65 -5.66 -4.71 13.05
CA LEU A 65 -4.72 -3.57 13.04
C LEU A 65 -5.40 -2.26 13.43
N ALA A 66 -6.50 -2.32 14.21
CA ALA A 66 -7.19 -1.12 14.66
C ALA A 66 -6.26 -0.25 15.54
N GLY A 67 -6.15 1.04 15.21
CA GLY A 67 -5.27 1.98 15.89
C GLY A 67 -3.83 2.00 15.38
N THR A 68 -3.45 1.08 14.51
CA THR A 68 -2.10 0.99 13.93
C THR A 68 -1.96 1.88 12.69
N HIS A 69 -0.82 2.53 12.52
CA HIS A 69 -0.46 3.26 11.31
C HIS A 69 0.53 2.45 10.46
N VAL A 70 0.11 2.10 9.25
CA VAL A 70 0.91 1.36 8.27
C VAL A 70 1.39 2.31 7.17
N LEU A 71 2.70 2.40 6.95
CA LEU A 71 3.33 3.13 5.84
C LEU A 71 3.83 2.14 4.80
N ILE A 72 3.42 2.31 3.54
CA ILE A 72 3.75 1.41 2.44
C ILE A 72 4.42 2.18 1.32
N THR A 73 5.58 1.72 0.83
CA THR A 73 6.13 2.21 -0.44
C THR A 73 5.63 1.33 -1.59
N ALA A 74 5.21 1.91 -2.71
CA ALA A 74 4.63 1.16 -3.83
C ALA A 74 5.08 1.71 -5.20
N GLY A 75 4.95 0.87 -6.23
CA GLY A 75 5.32 1.25 -7.61
C GLY A 75 6.82 1.34 -7.86
N PRO A 76 7.23 1.66 -9.09
CA PRO A 76 8.64 1.88 -9.44
C PRO A 76 9.06 3.33 -9.14
N THR A 77 10.37 3.56 -8.94
CA THR A 77 10.94 4.90 -9.09
C THR A 77 11.45 5.11 -10.51
N ARG A 78 11.60 6.38 -10.90
CA ARG A 78 12.13 6.80 -12.20
C ARG A 78 13.26 7.79 -11.98
N GLU A 79 14.44 7.43 -12.46
CA GLU A 79 15.63 8.26 -12.33
C GLU A 79 15.91 8.95 -13.67
N ALA A 80 15.68 10.24 -13.72
CA ALA A 80 15.77 11.02 -14.96
C ALA A 80 17.19 11.02 -15.52
N ILE A 81 17.33 10.77 -16.84
CA ILE A 81 18.54 10.96 -17.62
C ILE A 81 18.50 12.36 -18.26
N ASP A 82 17.35 12.68 -18.83
CA ASP A 82 17.01 13.97 -19.45
C ASP A 82 15.48 14.20 -19.35
N PRO A 83 14.90 15.30 -19.84
CA PRO A 83 13.45 15.55 -19.75
C PRO A 83 12.55 14.49 -20.42
N VAL A 84 13.14 13.55 -21.17
CA VAL A 84 12.39 12.58 -21.99
C VAL A 84 12.65 11.14 -21.56
N ARG A 85 13.82 10.84 -21.02
CA ARG A 85 14.28 9.47 -20.71
C ARG A 85 14.64 9.31 -19.25
N PHE A 86 14.39 8.13 -18.72
CA PHE A 86 14.68 7.75 -17.34
C PHE A 86 15.08 6.28 -17.23
N ILE A 87 15.75 5.94 -16.15
CA ILE A 87 16.00 4.56 -15.69
C ILE A 87 14.86 4.21 -14.72
N THR A 88 14.36 2.99 -14.80
CA THR A 88 13.32 2.49 -13.92
C THR A 88 13.37 0.96 -13.82
N ASN A 89 12.79 0.41 -12.78
CA ASN A 89 12.58 -1.03 -12.61
C ASN A 89 11.19 -1.44 -13.13
N HIS A 90 11.07 -2.67 -13.59
CA HIS A 90 9.77 -3.24 -13.93
C HIS A 90 8.94 -3.41 -12.65
N SER A 91 7.84 -2.67 -12.56
CA SER A 91 6.84 -2.82 -11.49
C SER A 91 5.52 -2.20 -11.91
N SER A 92 4.43 -2.89 -11.63
CA SER A 92 3.08 -2.36 -11.81
C SER A 92 2.52 -1.66 -10.57
N GLY A 93 3.14 -1.86 -9.39
CA GLY A 93 2.62 -1.39 -8.11
C GLY A 93 1.49 -2.23 -7.51
N LYS A 94 0.95 -3.23 -8.23
CA LYS A 94 -0.23 -4.03 -7.83
C LYS A 94 -0.10 -4.62 -6.42
N GLN A 95 1.06 -5.16 -6.05
CA GLN A 95 1.26 -5.79 -4.74
C GLN A 95 1.17 -4.77 -3.60
N GLY A 96 1.79 -3.59 -3.76
CA GLY A 96 1.75 -2.54 -2.74
C GLY A 96 0.34 -1.98 -2.55
N TYR A 97 -0.42 -1.81 -3.61
CA TYR A 97 -1.80 -1.37 -3.56
C TYR A 97 -2.73 -2.43 -2.94
N ALA A 98 -2.50 -3.72 -3.24
CA ALA A 98 -3.23 -4.81 -2.60
C ALA A 98 -2.96 -4.89 -1.08
N LEU A 99 -1.69 -4.72 -0.66
CA LEU A 99 -1.32 -4.65 0.75
C LEU A 99 -1.97 -3.46 1.47
N ALA A 100 -2.03 -2.30 0.80
CA ALA A 100 -2.70 -1.13 1.34
C ALA A 100 -4.20 -1.38 1.55
N THR A 101 -4.88 -1.99 0.58
CA THR A 101 -6.28 -2.39 0.71
C THR A 101 -6.47 -3.36 1.87
N ALA A 102 -5.66 -4.42 1.95
CA ALA A 102 -5.74 -5.41 3.02
C ALA A 102 -5.46 -4.80 4.42
N ALA A 103 -4.52 -3.87 4.54
CA ALA A 103 -4.24 -3.17 5.79
C ALA A 103 -5.42 -2.27 6.22
N ILE A 104 -6.09 -1.60 5.27
CA ILE A 104 -7.31 -0.82 5.52
C ILE A 104 -8.45 -1.74 6.00
N GLU A 105 -8.65 -2.88 5.35
CA GLU A 105 -9.63 -3.90 5.74
C GLU A 105 -9.31 -4.52 7.11
N ALA A 106 -8.02 -4.56 7.48
CA ALA A 106 -7.57 -4.91 8.82
C ALA A 106 -7.79 -3.83 9.89
N GLY A 107 -8.24 -2.63 9.50
CA GLY A 107 -8.56 -1.51 10.40
C GLY A 107 -7.42 -0.52 10.61
N ALA A 108 -6.33 -0.64 9.88
CA ALA A 108 -5.19 0.27 9.98
C ALA A 108 -5.45 1.64 9.32
N ARG A 109 -4.81 2.67 9.84
CA ARG A 109 -4.58 3.92 9.10
C ARG A 109 -3.43 3.69 8.11
N VAL A 110 -3.67 3.91 6.82
CA VAL A 110 -2.68 3.59 5.78
C VAL A 110 -2.21 4.83 5.05
N THR A 111 -0.89 4.97 4.96
CA THR A 111 -0.21 5.94 4.10
C THR A 111 0.58 5.19 3.03
N ILE A 112 0.39 5.57 1.75
CA ILE A 112 1.14 5.02 0.62
C ILE A 112 2.07 6.10 0.08
N VAL A 113 3.36 5.82 -0.03
CA VAL A 113 4.30 6.61 -0.84
C VAL A 113 4.47 5.89 -2.17
N SER A 114 3.86 6.43 -3.23
CA SER A 114 3.74 5.75 -4.51
C SER A 114 4.58 6.41 -5.59
N GLY A 115 5.45 5.62 -6.20
CA GLY A 115 6.01 5.92 -7.51
C GLY A 115 4.94 5.86 -8.61
N PRO A 116 5.29 6.21 -9.88
CA PRO A 116 4.33 6.32 -10.96
C PRO A 116 3.65 4.97 -11.29
N THR A 117 2.34 4.91 -11.12
CA THR A 117 1.48 3.77 -11.51
C THR A 117 0.23 4.28 -12.23
N HIS A 118 -0.54 3.36 -12.84
CA HIS A 118 -1.85 3.63 -13.44
C HIS A 118 -3.00 3.01 -12.62
N LEU A 119 -2.71 2.57 -11.39
CA LEU A 119 -3.69 1.95 -10.52
C LEU A 119 -4.58 3.02 -9.88
N ALA A 120 -5.85 2.68 -9.69
CA ALA A 120 -6.73 3.46 -8.82
C ALA A 120 -6.24 3.36 -7.38
N LEU A 121 -6.32 4.47 -6.65
CA LEU A 121 -5.98 4.49 -5.23
C LEU A 121 -6.97 3.63 -4.45
N PRO A 122 -6.49 2.88 -3.43
CA PRO A 122 -7.39 2.28 -2.46
C PRO A 122 -8.18 3.36 -1.72
N ASP A 123 -9.49 3.16 -1.60
CA ASP A 123 -10.32 4.04 -0.80
C ASP A 123 -9.78 4.14 0.64
N ARG A 124 -9.86 5.31 1.24
CA ARG A 124 -9.39 5.61 2.62
C ARG A 124 -7.87 5.58 2.82
N ALA A 125 -7.06 5.34 1.80
CA ALA A 125 -5.61 5.50 1.89
C ALA A 125 -5.20 6.97 1.76
N ASN A 126 -4.26 7.42 2.60
CA ASN A 126 -3.52 8.65 2.33
C ASN A 126 -2.40 8.35 1.34
N CYS A 127 -2.29 9.12 0.26
CA CYS A 127 -1.28 8.85 -0.77
C CYS A 127 -0.38 10.05 -1.03
N VAL A 128 0.93 9.80 -1.00
CA VAL A 128 1.98 10.75 -1.39
C VAL A 128 2.60 10.25 -2.69
N PHE A 129 2.39 11.00 -3.79
CA PHE A 129 2.95 10.66 -5.09
C PHE A 129 4.37 11.21 -5.21
N VAL A 130 5.27 10.36 -5.69
CA VAL A 130 6.68 10.67 -5.91
C VAL A 130 7.13 10.12 -7.26
N THR A 131 8.26 10.57 -7.75
CA THR A 131 8.81 10.10 -9.02
C THR A 131 10.15 9.40 -8.83
N SER A 132 11.08 10.03 -8.13
CA SER A 132 12.44 9.51 -7.94
C SER A 132 12.62 8.81 -6.59
N THR A 133 13.71 8.07 -6.45
CA THR A 133 14.12 7.45 -5.20
C THR A 133 14.36 8.49 -4.10
N ASN A 134 14.98 9.63 -4.44
CA ASN A 134 15.20 10.70 -3.47
C ASN A 134 13.89 11.31 -2.97
N GLU A 135 12.90 11.51 -3.85
CA GLU A 135 11.57 11.97 -3.45
C GLU A 135 10.88 10.94 -2.54
N MET A 136 10.95 9.64 -2.89
CA MET A 136 10.39 8.56 -2.07
C MET A 136 11.07 8.49 -0.70
N TYR A 137 12.39 8.56 -0.65
CA TYR A 137 13.15 8.62 0.59
C TYR A 137 12.70 9.77 1.48
N ASN A 138 12.65 10.99 0.93
CA ASN A 138 12.25 12.18 1.69
C ASN A 138 10.81 12.08 2.21
N ALA A 139 9.88 11.58 1.37
CA ALA A 139 8.48 11.38 1.77
C ALA A 139 8.35 10.33 2.89
N VAL A 140 9.10 9.24 2.83
CA VAL A 140 9.15 8.23 3.90
C VAL A 140 9.71 8.83 5.19
N GLN A 141 10.83 9.58 5.12
CA GLN A 141 11.43 10.21 6.31
C GLN A 141 10.51 11.24 6.97
N GLN A 142 9.66 11.91 6.20
CA GLN A 142 8.66 12.85 6.74
C GLN A 142 7.48 12.13 7.41
N ALA A 143 7.11 10.95 6.89
CA ALA A 143 5.94 10.20 7.36
C ALA A 143 6.24 9.25 8.54
N ILE A 144 7.52 8.90 8.78
CA ILE A 144 7.91 7.76 9.64
C ILE A 144 7.65 7.97 11.14
N GLN A 145 7.51 9.22 11.61
CA GLN A 145 7.45 9.56 13.04
C GLN A 145 6.33 8.87 13.82
N ASP A 146 5.18 8.66 13.18
CA ASP A 146 3.98 8.07 13.80
C ASP A 146 3.62 6.72 13.14
N VAL A 147 4.60 5.99 12.66
CA VAL A 147 4.41 4.72 11.93
C VAL A 147 4.74 3.55 12.84
N ASP A 148 3.78 2.64 12.99
CA ASP A 148 3.96 1.39 13.73
C ASP A 148 4.53 0.28 12.84
N ILE A 149 4.10 0.22 11.57
CA ILE A 149 4.51 -0.80 10.60
C ILE A 149 4.93 -0.13 9.29
N PHE A 150 6.12 -0.46 8.82
CA PHE A 150 6.62 -0.05 7.50
C PHE A 150 6.73 -1.25 6.56
N ILE A 151 6.16 -1.13 5.35
CA ILE A 151 6.22 -2.17 4.32
C ILE A 151 6.92 -1.62 3.08
N GLY A 152 8.16 -2.03 2.86
CA GLY A 152 8.97 -1.64 1.71
C GLY A 152 8.74 -2.58 0.53
N VAL A 153 7.78 -2.25 -0.37
CA VAL A 153 7.44 -3.07 -1.55
C VAL A 153 7.62 -2.36 -2.88
N ALA A 154 8.04 -1.09 -2.86
CA ALA A 154 8.38 -0.36 -4.08
C ALA A 154 9.57 -0.99 -4.81
N ALA A 155 9.56 -0.93 -6.13
CA ALA A 155 10.70 -1.29 -6.98
C ALA A 155 11.61 -0.08 -7.15
N VAL A 156 12.37 0.21 -6.10
CA VAL A 156 13.29 1.34 -6.04
C VAL A 156 14.50 1.08 -6.92
N ALA A 157 14.91 2.07 -7.72
CA ALA A 157 16.14 1.98 -8.49
C ALA A 157 17.36 2.09 -7.56
N ASP A 158 18.30 1.15 -7.69
CA ASP A 158 19.54 1.14 -6.87
C ASP A 158 20.49 2.29 -7.25
N TYR A 159 20.42 2.74 -8.51
CA TYR A 159 21.32 3.75 -9.08
C TYR A 159 20.56 4.85 -9.80
N ARG A 160 21.11 6.06 -9.77
CA ARG A 160 20.63 7.22 -10.53
C ARG A 160 21.77 7.87 -11.33
N PRO A 161 21.51 8.59 -12.43
CA PRO A 161 22.52 9.40 -13.10
C PRO A 161 23.13 10.45 -12.16
N VAL A 162 24.46 10.58 -12.19
CA VAL A 162 25.20 11.62 -11.43
C VAL A 162 24.75 13.01 -11.88
N THR A 163 24.54 13.16 -13.21
CA THR A 163 24.11 14.43 -13.80
C THR A 163 22.87 14.22 -14.67
N ILE A 164 21.85 15.00 -14.43
CA ILE A 164 20.63 15.02 -15.26
C ILE A 164 20.80 16.12 -16.31
N SER A 165 20.66 15.78 -17.59
CA SER A 165 20.72 16.77 -18.66
C SER A 165 19.46 17.64 -18.67
N GLU A 166 19.63 18.97 -18.68
CA GLU A 166 18.50 19.91 -18.78
C GLU A 166 17.76 19.84 -20.10
N GLN A 167 18.42 19.34 -21.14
CA GLN A 167 17.85 19.21 -22.48
C GLN A 167 17.96 17.77 -22.97
N LYS A 168 17.02 17.38 -23.85
CA LYS A 168 17.07 16.08 -24.50
C LYS A 168 18.42 15.85 -25.18
N ILE A 169 19.15 14.81 -24.80
CA ILE A 169 20.42 14.40 -25.40
C ILE A 169 20.15 13.98 -26.86
N LYS A 170 20.72 14.69 -27.80
CA LYS A 170 20.58 14.41 -29.26
C LYS A 170 21.59 13.39 -29.70
N LYS A 171 21.22 12.58 -30.72
CA LYS A 171 22.18 11.70 -31.39
C LYS A 171 23.28 12.56 -32.02
N SER A 172 24.55 12.19 -31.82
CA SER A 172 25.67 12.84 -32.50
C SER A 172 25.61 12.56 -34.00
N ALA A 173 25.86 13.59 -34.82
CA ALA A 173 25.99 13.45 -36.26
C ALA A 173 27.37 12.89 -36.68
N ALA A 174 28.30 12.75 -35.73
CA ALA A 174 29.65 12.25 -36.01
C ALA A 174 29.69 10.71 -36.09
N PRO A 175 30.32 10.12 -37.13
CA PRO A 175 30.34 8.67 -37.36
C PRO A 175 31.11 7.85 -36.32
N SER A 176 31.85 8.48 -35.41
CA SER A 176 32.88 7.81 -34.60
C SER A 176 32.46 7.39 -33.19
N ASN A 177 31.26 7.77 -32.70
CA ASN A 177 30.84 7.36 -31.37
C ASN A 177 29.30 7.25 -31.30
N ASN A 178 28.77 6.04 -31.55
CA ASN A 178 27.34 5.76 -31.57
C ASN A 178 26.75 5.43 -30.17
N GLY A 179 27.54 5.56 -29.10
CA GLY A 179 27.12 5.24 -27.72
C GLY A 179 26.89 6.47 -26.84
N ILE A 180 26.10 6.30 -25.80
CA ILE A 180 25.99 7.21 -24.66
C ILE A 180 26.53 6.47 -23.44
N THR A 181 27.47 7.06 -22.72
CA THR A 181 27.90 6.59 -21.41
C THR A 181 27.18 7.40 -20.34
N LEU A 182 26.57 6.69 -19.39
CA LEU A 182 25.95 7.28 -18.21
C LEU A 182 26.81 6.93 -17.00
N GLU A 183 27.23 7.95 -16.26
CA GLU A 183 27.83 7.76 -14.94
C GLU A 183 26.70 7.68 -13.91
N LEU A 184 26.71 6.62 -13.09
CA LEU A 184 25.67 6.35 -12.12
C LEU A 184 26.25 6.43 -10.70
N VAL A 185 25.41 6.87 -9.75
CA VAL A 185 25.69 6.88 -8.32
C VAL A 185 24.58 6.13 -7.60
N GLU A 186 24.91 5.50 -6.48
CA GLU A 186 23.95 4.78 -5.65
C GLU A 186 22.86 5.70 -5.09
N ASN A 187 21.67 5.17 -5.03
CA ASN A 187 20.53 5.79 -4.36
C ASN A 187 20.54 5.46 -2.85
N PRO A 188 19.90 6.27 -2.01
CA PRO A 188 19.73 5.93 -0.61
C PRO A 188 18.89 4.67 -0.44
N ASP A 189 19.28 3.81 0.49
CA ASP A 189 18.53 2.60 0.85
C ASP A 189 17.40 2.97 1.82
N ILE A 190 16.20 3.10 1.27
CA ILE A 190 15.01 3.55 2.03
C ILE A 190 14.69 2.58 3.15
N ILE A 191 14.65 1.28 2.87
CA ILE A 191 14.25 0.28 3.87
C ILE A 191 15.28 0.13 4.97
N ALA A 192 16.58 0.17 4.63
CA ALA A 192 17.63 0.14 5.63
C ALA A 192 17.62 1.39 6.51
N SER A 193 17.30 2.57 5.95
CA SER A 193 17.18 3.80 6.72
C SER A 193 16.03 3.74 7.74
N VAL A 194 14.89 3.17 7.37
CA VAL A 194 13.75 2.97 8.27
C VAL A 194 14.05 1.91 9.33
N ALA A 195 14.64 0.78 8.94
CA ALA A 195 14.97 -0.29 9.87
C ALA A 195 16.02 0.08 10.93
N ASN A 196 16.72 1.20 10.72
CA ASN A 196 17.70 1.76 11.67
C ASN A 196 17.25 3.11 12.27
N SER A 197 15.98 3.50 12.11
CA SER A 197 15.43 4.71 12.74
C SER A 197 15.12 4.51 14.23
N GLU A 198 14.95 5.61 14.95
CA GLU A 198 14.51 5.62 16.35
C GLU A 198 13.33 6.61 16.52
N PRO A 199 12.14 6.15 16.93
CA PRO A 199 11.77 4.75 17.13
C PRO A 199 11.75 3.94 15.83
N LYS A 200 12.10 2.64 15.91
CA LYS A 200 12.05 1.71 14.78
C LYS A 200 10.62 1.16 14.66
N PRO A 201 9.93 1.32 13.52
CA PRO A 201 8.68 0.60 13.26
C PRO A 201 8.94 -0.88 12.96
N PHE A 202 7.93 -1.73 13.08
CA PHE A 202 8.02 -3.09 12.56
C PHE A 202 8.24 -3.04 11.04
N THR A 203 9.40 -3.51 10.59
CA THR A 203 9.87 -3.26 9.22
C THR A 203 9.82 -4.52 8.37
N VAL A 204 9.00 -4.47 7.30
CA VAL A 204 8.78 -5.56 6.36
C VAL A 204 9.40 -5.22 5.02
N GLY A 205 10.29 -6.10 4.51
CA GLY A 205 10.90 -5.98 3.20
C GLY A 205 10.29 -6.93 2.17
N PHE A 206 10.46 -6.59 0.90
CA PHE A 206 10.19 -7.47 -0.22
C PHE A 206 11.48 -7.77 -0.99
N ALA A 207 11.66 -9.02 -1.40
CA ALA A 207 12.73 -9.46 -2.28
C ALA A 207 12.11 -10.15 -3.50
N ALA A 208 12.54 -9.77 -4.68
CA ALA A 208 12.22 -10.43 -5.95
C ALA A 208 13.51 -11.05 -6.46
N GLU A 209 13.61 -12.36 -6.41
CA GLU A 209 14.82 -13.09 -6.75
C GLU A 209 14.48 -14.16 -7.79
N THR A 210 15.46 -14.51 -8.64
CA THR A 210 15.32 -15.54 -9.67
C THR A 210 16.00 -16.85 -9.29
N GLU A 211 16.98 -16.80 -8.37
CA GLU A 211 17.76 -17.95 -7.90
C GLU A 211 18.07 -17.80 -6.41
N ASN A 212 18.25 -18.90 -5.70
CA ASN A 212 18.61 -18.95 -4.27
C ASN A 212 17.76 -18.01 -3.37
N ILE A 213 16.47 -17.94 -3.69
CA ILE A 213 15.49 -16.97 -3.16
C ILE A 213 15.56 -16.86 -1.63
N ILE A 214 15.55 -18.00 -0.92
CA ILE A 214 15.52 -18.06 0.55
C ILE A 214 16.84 -17.55 1.14
N GLU A 215 17.97 -17.92 0.54
CA GLU A 215 19.29 -17.54 1.04
C GLU A 215 19.53 -16.02 0.89
N TYR A 216 19.24 -15.46 -0.30
CA TYR A 216 19.38 -14.03 -0.54
C TYR A 216 18.40 -13.21 0.29
N ALA A 217 17.15 -13.68 0.46
CA ALA A 217 16.19 -13.01 1.33
C ALA A 217 16.69 -13.01 2.81
N ARG A 218 17.24 -14.13 3.30
CA ARG A 218 17.80 -14.21 4.66
C ARG A 218 18.99 -13.28 4.85
N GLN A 219 19.89 -13.19 3.87
CA GLN A 219 21.00 -12.24 3.92
C GLN A 219 20.51 -10.80 3.98
N LYS A 220 19.51 -10.43 3.15
CA LYS A 220 18.89 -9.10 3.17
C LYS A 220 18.19 -8.79 4.50
N LEU A 221 17.45 -9.76 5.06
CA LEU A 221 16.79 -9.61 6.35
C LEU A 221 17.77 -9.21 7.45
N VAL A 222 18.90 -9.91 7.54
CA VAL A 222 19.94 -9.65 8.53
C VAL A 222 20.69 -8.35 8.21
N ALA A 223 21.16 -8.18 6.98
CA ALA A 223 21.99 -7.04 6.59
C ALA A 223 21.26 -5.69 6.71
N LYS A 224 19.95 -5.67 6.51
CA LYS A 224 19.12 -4.46 6.60
C LYS A 224 18.36 -4.34 7.92
N ASN A 225 18.58 -5.23 8.88
CA ASN A 225 17.93 -5.22 10.20
C ASN A 225 16.39 -5.24 10.12
N LEU A 226 15.84 -6.10 9.23
CA LEU A 226 14.40 -6.22 9.04
C LEU A 226 13.79 -7.19 10.05
N ASP A 227 12.51 -6.97 10.38
CA ASP A 227 11.74 -7.86 11.25
C ASP A 227 11.11 -9.00 10.46
N MET A 228 10.84 -8.76 9.17
CA MET A 228 10.24 -9.73 8.25
C MET A 228 10.65 -9.43 6.82
N ILE A 229 10.84 -10.46 5.99
CA ILE A 229 11.03 -10.30 4.55
C ILE A 229 10.17 -11.28 3.77
N ILE A 230 9.59 -10.79 2.68
CA ILE A 230 8.71 -11.53 1.80
C ILE A 230 9.47 -11.75 0.49
N ALA A 231 9.80 -13.00 0.22
CA ALA A 231 10.56 -13.41 -0.94
C ALA A 231 9.61 -13.95 -2.02
N ASN A 232 9.55 -13.24 -3.15
CA ASN A 232 8.78 -13.62 -4.32
C ASN A 232 9.68 -14.33 -5.32
N ASP A 233 9.20 -15.48 -5.81
CA ASP A 233 9.78 -16.16 -6.95
C ASP A 233 9.32 -15.45 -8.24
N VAL A 234 10.24 -14.80 -8.94
CA VAL A 234 9.96 -14.13 -10.22
C VAL A 234 10.61 -14.82 -11.40
N GLY A 235 11.20 -16.01 -11.19
CA GLY A 235 11.84 -16.83 -12.22
C GLY A 235 10.88 -17.64 -13.08
N ASP A 236 9.59 -17.72 -12.70
CA ASP A 236 8.55 -18.43 -13.43
C ASP A 236 7.67 -17.42 -14.19
N ASP A 237 7.57 -17.56 -15.51
CA ASP A 237 6.83 -16.64 -16.39
C ASP A 237 5.33 -16.52 -16.02
N ASP A 238 4.76 -17.56 -15.39
CA ASP A 238 3.36 -17.59 -14.95
C ASP A 238 3.15 -16.86 -13.59
N ILE A 239 4.22 -16.54 -12.86
CA ILE A 239 4.18 -15.99 -11.50
C ILE A 239 5.14 -14.80 -11.41
N GLY A 240 4.88 -13.67 -12.06
CA GLY A 240 5.81 -12.55 -12.09
C GLY A 240 5.18 -11.18 -11.84
N PHE A 241 5.93 -10.12 -12.16
CA PHE A 241 5.52 -8.71 -11.94
C PHE A 241 4.17 -8.35 -12.58
N ASN A 242 3.80 -8.99 -13.70
CA ASN A 242 2.57 -8.73 -14.44
C ASN A 242 1.46 -9.76 -14.17
N SER A 243 1.74 -10.88 -13.49
CA SER A 243 0.74 -11.88 -13.12
C SER A 243 -0.18 -11.36 -12.01
N ASP A 244 -1.42 -11.83 -11.99
CA ASP A 244 -2.37 -11.59 -10.89
C ASP A 244 -2.24 -12.63 -9.77
N GLN A 245 -1.38 -13.65 -9.97
CA GLN A 245 -1.05 -14.67 -8.97
C GLN A 245 0.40 -14.54 -8.50
N ASN A 246 0.66 -15.02 -7.30
CA ASN A 246 2.00 -15.06 -6.73
C ASN A 246 2.19 -16.27 -5.81
N ARG A 247 3.47 -16.75 -5.71
CA ARG A 247 3.95 -17.68 -4.68
C ARG A 247 5.01 -16.96 -3.87
N THR A 248 4.97 -17.10 -2.58
CA THR A 248 5.79 -16.29 -1.69
C THR A 248 6.31 -17.14 -0.54
N THR A 249 7.55 -16.91 -0.15
CA THR A 249 8.13 -17.41 1.10
C THR A 249 8.35 -16.25 2.04
N ILE A 250 7.82 -16.34 3.25
CA ILE A 250 7.99 -15.35 4.30
C ILE A 250 9.07 -15.83 5.26
N LEU A 251 10.03 -14.94 5.56
CA LEU A 251 11.10 -15.22 6.51
C LEU A 251 11.06 -14.19 7.66
N TRP A 252 11.16 -14.71 8.86
CA TRP A 252 11.48 -13.99 10.10
C TRP A 252 12.91 -14.32 10.51
N PRO A 253 13.49 -13.67 11.48
CA PRO A 253 14.82 -14.04 12.01
C PRO A 253 14.94 -15.50 12.43
N ASP A 254 13.88 -16.08 13.01
CA ASP A 254 13.84 -17.38 13.66
C ASP A 254 13.06 -18.47 12.89
N ARG A 255 12.23 -18.08 11.92
CA ARG A 255 11.32 -19.01 11.21
C ARG A 255 11.16 -18.66 9.75
N THR A 256 10.60 -19.61 8.99
CA THR A 256 10.26 -19.47 7.57
C THR A 256 8.91 -20.13 7.30
N GLN A 257 8.09 -19.53 6.47
CA GLN A 257 6.78 -20.06 6.09
C GLN A 257 6.54 -19.86 4.58
N GLU A 258 6.18 -20.94 3.90
CA GLU A 258 5.75 -20.87 2.51
C GLU A 258 4.27 -20.56 2.41
N ILE A 259 3.91 -19.69 1.49
CA ILE A 259 2.53 -19.35 1.12
C ILE A 259 2.28 -19.89 -0.30
N PRO A 260 1.25 -20.75 -0.47
CA PRO A 260 0.96 -21.34 -1.78
C PRO A 260 0.53 -20.30 -2.80
N ILE A 261 0.49 -20.67 -4.07
CA ILE A 261 0.03 -19.81 -5.16
C ILE A 261 -1.40 -19.35 -4.89
N MET A 262 -1.59 -18.04 -4.91
CA MET A 262 -2.91 -17.40 -4.77
C MET A 262 -2.93 -16.04 -5.47
N SER A 263 -4.11 -15.41 -5.54
CA SER A 263 -4.23 -14.05 -6.08
C SER A 263 -3.45 -13.04 -5.23
N LYS A 264 -2.99 -11.95 -5.83
CA LYS A 264 -2.26 -10.88 -5.12
C LYS A 264 -3.09 -10.27 -3.99
N SER A 265 -4.42 -10.20 -4.12
CA SER A 265 -5.29 -9.72 -3.05
C SER A 265 -5.34 -10.70 -1.86
N ALA A 266 -5.58 -12.00 -2.12
CA ALA A 266 -5.55 -13.01 -1.06
C ALA A 266 -4.18 -13.10 -0.37
N MET A 267 -3.10 -13.00 -1.14
CA MET A 267 -1.73 -12.95 -0.63
C MET A 267 -1.52 -11.73 0.28
N ALA A 268 -2.02 -10.56 -0.15
CA ALA A 268 -1.92 -9.34 0.65
C ALA A 268 -2.66 -9.48 1.99
N SER A 269 -3.90 -10.02 1.99
CA SER A 269 -4.65 -10.27 3.22
C SER A 269 -3.89 -11.23 4.15
N ARG A 270 -3.34 -12.34 3.62
CA ARG A 270 -2.57 -13.29 4.41
C ARG A 270 -1.27 -12.69 4.99
N ILE A 271 -0.59 -11.85 4.22
CA ILE A 271 0.61 -11.14 4.70
C ILE A 271 0.25 -10.18 5.84
N ILE A 272 -0.82 -9.41 5.71
CA ILE A 272 -1.27 -8.48 6.75
C ILE A 272 -1.68 -9.22 8.03
N GLU A 273 -2.37 -10.36 7.92
CA GLU A 273 -2.67 -11.21 9.07
C GLU A 273 -1.40 -11.67 9.80
N LEU A 274 -0.40 -12.16 9.06
CA LEU A 274 0.87 -12.63 9.63
C LEU A 274 1.70 -11.50 10.25
N ILE A 275 1.63 -10.28 9.69
CA ILE A 275 2.24 -9.10 10.29
C ILE A 275 1.55 -8.79 11.62
N ALA A 276 0.22 -8.75 11.66
CA ALA A 276 -0.55 -8.49 12.88
C ALA A 276 -0.24 -9.53 13.96
N GLU A 277 -0.30 -10.83 13.63
CA GLU A 277 0.07 -11.93 14.54
C GLU A 277 1.49 -11.77 15.11
N THR A 278 2.42 -11.26 14.30
CA THR A 278 3.83 -11.11 14.73
C THR A 278 4.00 -9.90 15.64
N VAL A 279 3.34 -8.79 15.34
CA VAL A 279 3.38 -7.57 16.16
C VAL A 279 2.77 -7.82 17.53
N GLU A 280 1.57 -8.45 17.60
CA GLU A 280 0.92 -8.80 18.86
C GLU A 280 1.78 -9.71 19.76
N ASN A 281 2.57 -10.61 19.18
CA ASN A 281 3.41 -11.52 19.96
C ASN A 281 4.74 -10.88 20.44
N ASN A 282 5.10 -9.69 19.94
CA ASN A 282 6.31 -8.97 20.31
C ASN A 282 6.07 -7.87 21.36
N ASP A 283 4.81 -7.50 21.62
CA ASP A 283 4.36 -6.60 22.69
C ASP A 283 4.18 -7.38 24.01
#